data_53c5dd0526d8fded30fe66bf81252b85
#
_entry.id   53c5dd0526d8fded30fe66bf81252b85
#
_cell.length_a   1.000
_cell.length_b   1.000
_cell.length_c   1.000
_cell.angle_alpha   90.00
_cell.angle_beta   90.00
_cell.angle_gamma   90.00
#
_symmetry.space_group_name_H-M   'P 1'
#
loop_
_entity.id
_entity.type
_entity.pdbx_description
1 polymer ?
#
loop_
_entity_poly.entity_id
_entity_poly.type
_entity_poly.pdbx_seq_one_letter_code
_entity_poly.pdbx_strand_id
1 'polypeptide(L)'
;MFIGEGPGFNEDKQGVPFVGAAGQFLNTLLASIGLSRETVYITNMVKCRPPNNRDPLPEETAACAHYLDAQIVAIAPKIIVPLGRHALGRWFPNESIGRLRARPRVFDGITLFPLYHPAAALHNGDLRSTIEDDFLKLGALLEDLGDVQQKPGPTPAVAPAPEPVPAAVVEAPENPTAPTVPAQPSPAVPPEPDESPAKQLNLF
;
A
#
# COMPACT_ATOMS: atom_id res chain seq x y z
N MET A 1 8.20 -9.45 -9.28
CA MET A 1 6.96 -8.86 -8.73
C MET A 1 7.30 -8.05 -7.50
N PHE A 2 6.90 -6.77 -7.42
CA PHE A 2 7.14 -5.89 -6.26
C PHE A 2 5.85 -5.74 -5.46
N ILE A 3 5.94 -5.86 -4.13
CA ILE A 3 4.77 -5.84 -3.25
C ILE A 3 5.02 -4.84 -2.12
N GLY A 4 4.27 -3.73 -2.12
CA GLY A 4 4.26 -2.74 -1.05
C GLY A 4 3.19 -3.03 0.00
N GLU A 5 2.97 -2.05 0.87
CA GLU A 5 2.01 -2.12 1.98
C GLU A 5 0.58 -1.83 1.52
N GLY A 6 0.33 -0.62 1.07
CA GLY A 6 -0.99 -0.15 0.67
C GLY A 6 -0.92 1.13 -0.16
N PRO A 7 -2.05 1.54 -0.78
CA PRO A 7 -2.11 2.78 -1.53
C PRO A 7 -1.98 4.00 -0.61
N GLY A 8 -1.22 5.00 -1.05
CA GLY A 8 -1.23 6.34 -0.50
C GLY A 8 -2.30 7.21 -1.17
N PHE A 9 -2.30 8.52 -0.85
CA PHE A 9 -3.29 9.46 -1.37
C PHE A 9 -3.29 9.59 -2.90
N ASN A 10 -2.11 9.64 -3.52
CA ASN A 10 -1.99 9.77 -4.97
C ASN A 10 -2.40 8.49 -5.70
N GLU A 11 -2.05 7.34 -5.12
CA GLU A 11 -2.40 6.02 -5.61
C GLU A 11 -3.91 5.79 -5.55
N ASP A 12 -4.55 6.20 -4.45
CA ASP A 12 -6.00 6.11 -4.24
C ASP A 12 -6.77 6.93 -5.28
N LYS A 13 -6.26 8.13 -5.61
CA LYS A 13 -6.85 8.98 -6.66
C LYS A 13 -6.71 8.45 -8.07
N GLN A 14 -5.60 7.77 -8.38
CA GLN A 14 -5.28 7.36 -9.74
C GLN A 14 -5.59 5.89 -10.01
N GLY A 15 -5.85 5.09 -8.96
CA GLY A 15 -6.07 3.64 -9.09
C GLY A 15 -4.81 2.86 -9.49
N VAL A 16 -3.61 3.47 -9.40
CA VAL A 16 -2.34 2.87 -9.82
C VAL A 16 -1.37 2.84 -8.65
N PRO A 17 -0.73 1.69 -8.34
CA PRO A 17 0.22 1.59 -7.24
C PRO A 17 1.51 2.36 -7.53
N PHE A 18 2.09 2.95 -6.48
CA PHE A 18 3.40 3.63 -6.54
C PHE A 18 3.48 4.74 -7.59
N VAL A 19 2.58 5.71 -7.56
CA VAL A 19 2.59 6.92 -8.42
C VAL A 19 3.03 8.18 -7.67
N GLY A 20 2.95 8.20 -6.33
CA GLY A 20 3.42 9.30 -5.49
C GLY A 20 4.96 9.37 -5.40
N ALA A 21 5.48 10.17 -4.46
CA ALA A 21 6.93 10.40 -4.31
C ALA A 21 7.73 9.11 -4.10
N ALA A 22 7.23 8.17 -3.29
CA ALA A 22 7.84 6.86 -3.11
C ALA A 22 7.86 6.03 -4.41
N GLY A 23 6.81 6.16 -5.22
CA GLY A 23 6.71 5.51 -6.53
C GLY A 23 7.68 6.10 -7.55
N GLN A 24 7.86 7.42 -7.56
CA GLN A 24 8.86 8.06 -8.43
C GLN A 24 10.29 7.60 -8.07
N PHE A 25 10.57 7.47 -6.78
CA PHE A 25 11.86 6.91 -6.35
C PHE A 25 11.99 5.43 -6.74
N LEU A 26 10.92 4.63 -6.62
CA LEU A 26 10.92 3.25 -7.11
C LEU A 26 11.23 3.18 -8.62
N ASN A 27 10.68 4.08 -9.43
CA ASN A 27 10.98 4.15 -10.87
C ASN A 27 12.47 4.39 -11.13
N THR A 28 13.09 5.30 -10.37
CA THR A 28 14.54 5.57 -10.46
C THR A 28 15.36 4.33 -10.10
N LEU A 29 14.94 3.62 -9.03
CA LEU A 29 15.59 2.38 -8.58
C LEU A 29 15.47 1.25 -9.61
N LEU A 30 14.30 1.08 -10.21
CA LEU A 30 14.10 0.10 -11.30
C LEU A 30 14.98 0.43 -12.49
N ALA A 31 15.02 1.69 -12.91
CA ALA A 31 15.85 2.12 -14.03
C ALA A 31 17.35 1.88 -13.80
N SER A 32 17.84 2.01 -12.55
CA SER A 32 19.25 1.76 -12.22
C SER A 32 19.69 0.30 -12.41
N ILE A 33 18.74 -0.63 -12.49
CA ILE A 33 19.00 -2.06 -12.74
C ILE A 33 18.40 -2.55 -14.07
N GLY A 34 18.16 -1.63 -15.02
CA GLY A 34 17.66 -1.95 -16.35
C GLY A 34 16.20 -2.41 -16.42
N LEU A 35 15.43 -2.19 -15.36
CA LEU A 35 13.99 -2.48 -15.31
C LEU A 35 13.15 -1.22 -15.47
N SER A 36 11.89 -1.41 -15.87
CA SER A 36 10.89 -0.34 -15.92
C SER A 36 9.56 -0.84 -15.35
N ARG A 37 8.60 0.07 -15.15
CA ARG A 37 7.26 -0.32 -14.65
C ARG A 37 6.55 -1.28 -15.61
N GLU A 38 6.83 -1.18 -16.90
CA GLU A 38 6.24 -2.01 -17.95
C GLU A 38 6.78 -3.44 -17.94
N THR A 39 8.00 -3.63 -17.41
CA THR A 39 8.66 -4.96 -17.36
C THR A 39 8.45 -5.70 -16.04
N VAL A 40 7.84 -5.04 -15.04
CA VAL A 40 7.61 -5.63 -13.72
C VAL A 40 6.15 -5.51 -13.31
N TYR A 41 5.71 -6.36 -12.40
CA TYR A 41 4.41 -6.21 -11.76
C TYR A 41 4.55 -5.57 -10.38
N ILE A 42 3.82 -4.49 -10.15
CA ILE A 42 3.86 -3.73 -8.90
C ILE A 42 2.46 -3.75 -8.27
N THR A 43 2.37 -4.10 -7.00
CA THR A 43 1.11 -4.14 -6.24
C THR A 43 1.35 -3.85 -4.77
N ASN A 44 0.29 -3.97 -3.95
CA ASN A 44 0.33 -3.81 -2.51
C ASN A 44 -0.34 -4.98 -1.80
N MET A 45 -0.07 -5.14 -0.51
CA MET A 45 -0.74 -6.08 0.40
C MET A 45 -2.22 -5.77 0.49
N VAL A 46 -2.58 -4.53 0.83
CA VAL A 46 -3.97 -4.07 0.83
C VAL A 46 -4.28 -3.28 -0.44
N LYS A 47 -5.54 -3.39 -0.92
CA LYS A 47 -5.96 -2.79 -2.19
C LYS A 47 -6.62 -1.43 -2.02
N CYS A 48 -7.09 -1.13 -0.80
CA CYS A 48 -7.71 0.15 -0.43
C CYS A 48 -6.77 0.94 0.48
N ARG A 49 -6.85 2.26 0.40
CA ARG A 49 -6.07 3.16 1.23
C ARG A 49 -6.60 3.19 2.67
N PRO A 50 -5.78 2.86 3.69
CA PRO A 50 -6.17 3.04 5.07
C PRO A 50 -6.39 4.53 5.42
N PRO A 51 -7.34 4.87 6.30
CA PRO A 51 -7.57 6.25 6.74
C PRO A 51 -6.29 6.93 7.23
N ASN A 52 -6.04 8.15 6.77
CA ASN A 52 -4.85 8.96 7.12
C ASN A 52 -3.50 8.27 6.84
N ASN A 53 -3.45 7.34 5.90
CA ASN A 53 -2.27 6.52 5.59
C ASN A 53 -1.68 5.79 6.83
N ARG A 54 -2.52 5.39 7.79
CA ARG A 54 -2.06 4.55 8.90
C ARG A 54 -1.64 3.16 8.40
N ASP A 55 -0.91 2.44 9.22
CA ASP A 55 -0.64 1.03 8.98
C ASP A 55 -1.96 0.25 8.79
N PRO A 56 -2.04 -0.70 7.86
CA PRO A 56 -3.19 -1.57 7.69
C PRO A 56 -3.43 -2.42 8.95
N LEU A 57 -4.69 -2.56 9.34
CA LEU A 57 -5.07 -3.47 10.42
C LEU A 57 -4.96 -4.93 9.97
N PRO A 58 -4.77 -5.89 10.90
CA PRO A 58 -4.73 -7.32 10.57
C PRO A 58 -5.94 -7.79 9.78
N GLU A 59 -7.15 -7.34 10.15
CA GLU A 59 -8.40 -7.66 9.45
C GLU A 59 -8.47 -7.08 8.03
N GLU A 60 -7.92 -5.89 7.80
CA GLU A 60 -7.84 -5.28 6.46
C GLU A 60 -6.86 -6.07 5.57
N THR A 61 -5.74 -6.48 6.15
CA THR A 61 -4.76 -7.32 5.45
C THR A 61 -5.35 -8.69 5.12
N ALA A 62 -6.06 -9.31 6.06
CA ALA A 62 -6.73 -10.59 5.85
C ALA A 62 -7.82 -10.50 4.77
N ALA A 63 -8.64 -9.45 4.79
CA ALA A 63 -9.66 -9.21 3.78
C ALA A 63 -9.10 -9.06 2.36
N CYS A 64 -7.89 -8.48 2.23
CA CYS A 64 -7.23 -8.28 0.94
C CYS A 64 -6.34 -9.45 0.50
N ALA A 65 -6.06 -10.42 1.37
CA ALA A 65 -5.08 -11.48 1.12
C ALA A 65 -5.39 -12.30 -0.15
N HIS A 66 -6.66 -12.66 -0.35
CA HIS A 66 -7.09 -13.48 -1.49
C HIS A 66 -6.82 -12.80 -2.85
N TYR A 67 -6.87 -11.46 -2.94
CA TYR A 67 -6.52 -10.74 -4.17
C TYR A 67 -5.03 -10.87 -4.48
N LEU A 68 -4.17 -10.74 -3.46
CA LEU A 68 -2.73 -10.90 -3.64
C LEU A 68 -2.37 -12.34 -4.00
N ASP A 69 -3.02 -13.32 -3.38
CA ASP A 69 -2.83 -14.74 -3.68
C ASP A 69 -3.17 -15.04 -5.15
N ALA A 70 -4.33 -14.57 -5.60
CA ALA A 70 -4.74 -14.71 -7.00
C ALA A 70 -3.74 -14.04 -7.97
N GLN A 71 -3.21 -12.87 -7.62
CA GLN A 71 -2.18 -12.18 -8.42
C GLN A 71 -0.88 -12.98 -8.48
N ILE A 72 -0.41 -13.53 -7.36
CA ILE A 72 0.81 -14.34 -7.32
C ILE A 72 0.64 -15.61 -8.18
N VAL A 73 -0.49 -16.28 -8.07
CA VAL A 73 -0.80 -17.47 -8.88
C VAL A 73 -0.87 -17.14 -10.37
N ALA A 74 -1.57 -16.07 -10.74
CA ALA A 74 -1.76 -15.69 -12.15
C ALA A 74 -0.46 -15.24 -12.82
N ILE A 75 0.43 -14.55 -12.08
CA ILE A 75 1.70 -14.01 -12.61
C ILE A 75 2.80 -15.05 -12.54
N ALA A 76 2.72 -15.97 -11.57
CA ALA A 76 3.76 -16.99 -11.31
C ALA A 76 5.17 -16.37 -11.28
N PRO A 77 5.44 -15.36 -10.43
CA PRO A 77 6.69 -14.61 -10.47
C PRO A 77 7.86 -15.49 -10.02
N LYS A 78 9.00 -15.41 -10.70
CA LYS A 78 10.24 -16.06 -10.26
C LYS A 78 10.80 -15.42 -9.00
N ILE A 79 10.65 -14.09 -8.88
CA ILE A 79 11.08 -13.33 -7.71
C ILE A 79 9.94 -12.45 -7.22
N ILE A 80 9.71 -12.50 -5.92
CA ILE A 80 8.89 -11.52 -5.20
C ILE A 80 9.80 -10.63 -4.38
N VAL A 81 9.60 -9.32 -4.49
CA VAL A 81 10.31 -8.28 -3.75
C VAL A 81 9.36 -7.62 -2.76
N PRO A 82 9.29 -8.11 -1.50
CA PRO A 82 8.54 -7.42 -0.46
C PRO A 82 9.23 -6.09 -0.12
N LEU A 83 8.48 -4.99 -0.21
CA LEU A 83 8.95 -3.63 0.10
C LEU A 83 8.50 -3.23 1.50
N GLY A 84 9.44 -3.21 2.45
CA GLY A 84 9.19 -2.81 3.82
C GLY A 84 8.70 -3.94 4.74
N ARG A 85 8.47 -3.57 6.01
CA ARG A 85 8.15 -4.52 7.10
C ARG A 85 6.80 -5.22 6.90
N HIS A 86 5.79 -4.48 6.45
CA HIS A 86 4.43 -5.02 6.31
C HIS A 86 4.36 -6.09 5.23
N ALA A 87 4.91 -5.82 4.05
CA ALA A 87 4.98 -6.80 2.98
C ALA A 87 5.85 -8.01 3.36
N LEU A 88 6.99 -7.78 4.07
CA LEU A 88 7.83 -8.85 4.59
C LEU A 88 7.08 -9.77 5.55
N GLY A 89 6.27 -9.18 6.44
CA GLY A 89 5.52 -9.88 7.49
C GLY A 89 4.59 -10.98 6.98
N ARG A 90 4.20 -10.95 5.71
CA ARG A 90 3.41 -12.02 5.09
C ARG A 90 4.13 -13.37 5.09
N TRP A 91 5.43 -13.38 4.88
CA TRP A 91 6.23 -14.60 4.79
C TRP A 91 7.11 -14.81 6.02
N PHE A 92 7.53 -13.73 6.65
CA PHE A 92 8.44 -13.73 7.80
C PHE A 92 7.93 -12.82 8.92
N PRO A 93 6.84 -13.20 9.61
CA PRO A 93 6.15 -12.33 10.57
C PRO A 93 7.01 -11.95 11.79
N ASN A 94 8.00 -12.79 12.13
CA ASN A 94 8.88 -12.59 13.29
C ASN A 94 10.24 -12.00 12.94
N GLU A 95 10.43 -11.58 11.68
CA GLU A 95 11.71 -11.06 11.20
C GLU A 95 11.66 -9.56 10.91
N SER A 96 12.80 -8.89 11.12
CA SER A 96 12.91 -7.48 10.78
C SER A 96 13.47 -7.29 9.37
N ILE A 97 12.98 -6.25 8.68
CA ILE A 97 13.46 -5.89 7.37
C ILE A 97 14.97 -5.58 7.37
N GLY A 98 15.50 -4.99 8.43
CA GLY A 98 16.92 -4.69 8.55
C GLY A 98 17.82 -5.93 8.54
N ARG A 99 17.32 -7.07 9.06
CA ARG A 99 18.04 -8.36 9.04
C ARG A 99 17.98 -9.07 7.72
N LEU A 100 16.83 -9.03 7.04
CA LEU A 100 16.56 -9.84 5.86
C LEU A 100 16.78 -9.09 4.53
N ARG A 101 16.86 -7.76 4.54
CA ARG A 101 17.00 -6.97 3.31
C ARG A 101 18.19 -7.42 2.46
N ALA A 102 18.02 -7.37 1.17
CA ALA A 102 19.02 -7.72 0.16
C ALA A 102 19.65 -9.11 0.35
N ARG A 103 18.89 -10.04 0.90
CA ARG A 103 19.29 -11.45 1.05
C ARG A 103 18.20 -12.34 0.46
N PRO A 104 18.47 -13.08 -0.61
CA PRO A 104 17.48 -13.96 -1.20
C PRO A 104 17.10 -15.08 -0.22
N ARG A 105 15.83 -15.44 -0.21
CA ARG A 105 15.24 -16.55 0.54
C ARG A 105 14.30 -17.30 -0.38
N VAL A 106 14.25 -18.60 -0.25
CA VAL A 106 13.26 -19.40 -0.99
C VAL A 106 12.11 -19.76 -0.06
N PHE A 107 10.90 -19.51 -0.53
CA PHE A 107 9.66 -19.88 0.15
C PHE A 107 8.69 -20.47 -0.88
N ASP A 108 8.29 -21.72 -0.67
CA ASP A 108 7.42 -22.48 -1.58
C ASP A 108 7.85 -22.42 -3.06
N GLY A 109 9.16 -22.53 -3.29
CA GLY A 109 9.74 -22.50 -4.65
C GLY A 109 9.88 -21.11 -5.27
N ILE A 110 9.41 -20.04 -4.60
CA ILE A 110 9.54 -18.66 -5.06
C ILE A 110 10.72 -18.01 -4.34
N THR A 111 11.56 -17.30 -5.08
CA THR A 111 12.64 -16.50 -4.48
C THR A 111 12.06 -15.20 -3.93
N LEU A 112 12.22 -14.97 -2.63
CA LEU A 112 11.90 -13.71 -1.95
C LEU A 112 13.17 -12.89 -1.81
N PHE A 113 13.11 -11.60 -2.19
CA PHE A 113 14.21 -10.65 -2.05
C PHE A 113 13.73 -9.39 -1.34
N PRO A 114 13.69 -9.40 0.01
CA PRO A 114 13.14 -8.28 0.78
C PRO A 114 13.99 -7.02 0.65
N LEU A 115 13.34 -5.86 0.51
CA LEU A 115 13.98 -4.54 0.45
C LEU A 115 13.28 -3.54 1.38
N TYR A 116 13.96 -2.47 1.75
CA TYR A 116 13.29 -1.34 2.39
C TYR A 116 12.21 -0.76 1.48
N HIS A 117 11.14 -0.25 2.09
CA HIS A 117 10.14 0.50 1.32
C HIS A 117 10.75 1.80 0.81
N PRO A 118 10.54 2.20 -0.46
CA PRO A 118 11.11 3.44 -0.99
C PRO A 118 10.75 4.70 -0.18
N ALA A 119 9.57 4.73 0.45
CA ALA A 119 9.17 5.81 1.35
C ALA A 119 10.12 6.01 2.53
N ALA A 120 10.86 4.98 2.96
CA ALA A 120 11.79 5.10 4.07
C ALA A 120 12.91 6.13 3.77
N ALA A 121 13.35 6.22 2.51
CA ALA A 121 14.33 7.22 2.09
C ALA A 121 13.79 8.66 2.06
N LEU A 122 12.46 8.82 1.97
CA LEU A 122 11.81 10.14 2.02
C LEU A 122 11.75 10.69 3.46
N HIS A 123 11.71 9.80 4.44
CA HIS A 123 11.69 10.16 5.87
C HIS A 123 13.09 10.19 6.49
N ASN A 124 13.99 9.37 5.98
CA ASN A 124 15.39 9.29 6.42
C ASN A 124 16.31 9.21 5.20
N GLY A 125 16.95 10.35 4.88
CA GLY A 125 17.84 10.47 3.72
C GLY A 125 19.04 9.51 3.75
N ASP A 126 19.49 9.11 4.94
CA ASP A 126 20.64 8.19 5.11
C ASP A 126 20.34 6.77 4.58
N LEU A 127 19.03 6.42 4.49
CA LEU A 127 18.63 5.13 3.92
C LEU A 127 18.65 5.11 2.39
N ARG A 128 18.79 6.27 1.74
CA ARG A 128 18.72 6.36 0.29
C ARG A 128 19.81 5.55 -0.39
N SER A 129 21.06 5.78 -0.02
CA SER A 129 22.22 5.03 -0.56
C SER A 129 22.09 3.53 -0.28
N THR A 130 21.63 3.18 0.94
CA THR A 130 21.40 1.79 1.31
C THR A 130 20.35 1.11 0.42
N ILE A 131 19.28 1.81 0.08
CA ILE A 131 18.23 1.28 -0.81
C ILE A 131 18.75 1.16 -2.24
N GLU A 132 19.50 2.15 -2.72
CA GLU A 132 20.13 2.14 -4.04
C GLU A 132 21.10 0.94 -4.16
N ASP A 133 21.99 0.73 -3.17
CA ASP A 133 22.89 -0.42 -3.13
C ASP A 133 22.16 -1.77 -3.11
N ASP A 134 21.04 -1.85 -2.39
CA ASP A 134 20.25 -3.08 -2.31
C ASP A 134 19.55 -3.39 -3.65
N PHE A 135 19.13 -2.36 -4.39
CA PHE A 135 18.62 -2.55 -5.75
C PHE A 135 19.69 -3.04 -6.72
N LEU A 136 20.92 -2.55 -6.62
CA LEU A 136 22.04 -3.08 -7.43
C LEU A 136 22.27 -4.57 -7.16
N LYS A 137 22.14 -5.03 -5.90
CA LYS A 137 22.22 -6.47 -5.56
C LYS A 137 21.06 -7.27 -6.15
N LEU A 138 19.84 -6.68 -6.22
CA LEU A 138 18.72 -7.28 -6.91
C LEU A 138 19.02 -7.41 -8.42
N GLY A 139 19.60 -6.39 -9.04
CA GLY A 139 20.04 -6.43 -10.44
C GLY A 139 21.00 -7.58 -10.70
N ALA A 140 22.04 -7.73 -9.89
CA ALA A 140 23.01 -8.83 -10.01
C ALA A 140 22.33 -10.21 -9.86
N LEU A 141 21.38 -10.36 -8.90
CA LEU A 141 20.62 -11.60 -8.75
C LEU A 141 19.79 -11.93 -10.00
N LEU A 142 19.18 -10.91 -10.63
CA LEU A 142 18.40 -11.10 -11.86
C LEU A 142 19.27 -11.52 -13.03
N GLU A 143 20.48 -10.98 -13.15
CA GLU A 143 21.47 -11.38 -14.15
C GLU A 143 21.89 -12.85 -13.97
N ASP A 144 22.20 -13.25 -12.73
CA ASP A 144 22.57 -14.64 -12.39
C ASP A 144 21.46 -15.64 -12.72
N LEU A 145 20.19 -15.23 -12.60
CA LEU A 145 19.02 -16.06 -12.94
C LEU A 145 18.72 -16.07 -14.45
N GLY A 146 19.48 -15.33 -15.27
CA GLY A 146 19.28 -15.26 -16.71
C GLY A 146 18.02 -14.50 -17.12
N ASP A 147 17.46 -13.67 -16.24
CA ASP A 147 16.20 -12.95 -16.45
C ASP A 147 16.38 -11.56 -17.09
N VAL A 148 17.63 -11.11 -17.31
CA VAL A 148 17.93 -9.85 -17.97
C VAL A 148 18.15 -10.06 -19.47
N GLN A 149 17.22 -10.70 -20.14
CA GLN A 149 17.09 -10.51 -21.59
C GLN A 149 15.92 -9.58 -21.84
N GLN A 150 16.26 -8.33 -22.13
CA GLN A 150 15.38 -7.32 -22.70
C GLN A 150 14.74 -7.86 -23.98
N LYS A 151 13.57 -8.47 -23.84
CA LYS A 151 12.63 -8.54 -24.94
C LYS A 151 11.44 -7.69 -24.51
N PRO A 152 11.15 -6.57 -25.21
CA PRO A 152 9.87 -5.91 -24.99
C PRO A 152 8.79 -6.96 -25.27
N GLY A 153 8.14 -7.39 -24.20
CA GLY A 153 6.95 -8.22 -24.33
C GLY A 153 5.91 -7.45 -25.14
N PRO A 154 5.07 -8.13 -25.93
CA PRO A 154 3.99 -7.45 -26.61
C PRO A 154 3.19 -6.68 -25.55
N THR A 155 3.03 -5.39 -25.77
CA THR A 155 2.11 -4.55 -25.01
C THR A 155 0.81 -5.34 -24.85
N PRO A 156 0.36 -5.67 -23.63
CA PRO A 156 -0.93 -6.31 -23.49
C PRO A 156 -1.95 -5.36 -24.14
N ALA A 157 -2.57 -5.82 -25.22
CA ALA A 157 -3.69 -5.12 -25.81
C ALA A 157 -4.65 -4.86 -24.63
N VAL A 158 -4.92 -3.59 -24.37
CA VAL A 158 -5.94 -3.18 -23.41
C VAL A 158 -7.20 -3.92 -23.85
N ALA A 159 -7.58 -4.94 -23.09
CA ALA A 159 -8.85 -5.59 -23.29
C ALA A 159 -9.91 -4.49 -23.29
N PRO A 160 -10.81 -4.41 -24.28
CA PRO A 160 -11.86 -3.42 -24.25
C PRO A 160 -12.57 -3.52 -22.91
N ALA A 161 -12.76 -2.37 -22.26
CA ALA A 161 -13.51 -2.31 -21.02
C ALA A 161 -14.80 -3.12 -21.19
N PRO A 162 -15.18 -3.97 -20.22
CA PRO A 162 -16.45 -4.69 -20.31
C PRO A 162 -17.54 -3.64 -20.52
N GLU A 163 -18.36 -3.86 -21.54
CA GLU A 163 -19.52 -3.01 -21.79
C GLU A 163 -20.34 -2.90 -20.50
N PRO A 164 -20.86 -1.69 -20.18
CA PRO A 164 -21.67 -1.53 -18.98
C PRO A 164 -22.85 -2.48 -19.09
N VAL A 165 -22.88 -3.50 -18.24
CA VAL A 165 -24.07 -4.34 -18.06
C VAL A 165 -25.23 -3.43 -17.71
N PRO A 166 -26.38 -3.50 -18.42
CA PRO A 166 -27.53 -2.68 -18.10
C PRO A 166 -27.88 -2.91 -16.62
N ALA A 167 -27.94 -1.83 -15.85
CA ALA A 167 -28.32 -1.88 -14.46
C ALA A 167 -29.68 -2.60 -14.38
N ALA A 168 -29.68 -3.81 -13.82
CA ALA A 168 -30.93 -4.43 -13.41
C ALA A 168 -31.59 -3.45 -12.44
N VAL A 169 -32.76 -2.97 -12.79
CA VAL A 169 -33.60 -2.15 -11.91
C VAL A 169 -33.94 -3.04 -10.72
N VAL A 170 -33.16 -2.90 -9.65
CA VAL A 170 -33.52 -3.47 -8.37
C VAL A 170 -34.61 -2.55 -7.83
N GLU A 171 -35.87 -3.00 -7.92
CA GLU A 171 -36.96 -2.36 -7.19
C GLU A 171 -36.53 -2.26 -5.71
N ALA A 172 -36.45 -1.02 -5.22
CA ALA A 172 -36.18 -0.76 -3.83
C ALA A 172 -37.29 -1.42 -2.99
N PRO A 173 -36.98 -2.21 -1.93
CA PRO A 173 -38.00 -2.69 -1.03
C PRO A 173 -38.68 -1.49 -0.38
N GLU A 174 -40.01 -1.46 -0.45
CA GLU A 174 -40.82 -0.47 0.23
C GLU A 174 -40.47 -0.43 1.74
N ASN A 175 -40.08 0.75 2.16
CA ASN A 175 -39.66 1.03 3.51
C ASN A 175 -40.87 0.85 4.44
N PRO A 176 -40.90 -0.11 5.39
CA PRO A 176 -41.99 -0.18 6.34
C PRO A 176 -41.99 1.09 7.19
N THR A 177 -43.13 1.74 7.25
CA THR A 177 -43.44 2.94 8.02
C THR A 177 -42.82 2.86 9.41
N ALA A 178 -41.88 3.76 9.71
CA ALA A 178 -41.29 3.91 11.03
C ALA A 178 -42.39 4.31 12.06
N PRO A 179 -42.44 3.70 13.25
CA PRO A 179 -43.33 4.13 14.31
C PRO A 179 -42.92 5.54 14.77
N THR A 180 -43.95 6.41 14.85
CA THR A 180 -43.83 7.77 15.35
C THR A 180 -43.43 7.74 16.82
N VAL A 181 -42.19 8.10 17.14
CA VAL A 181 -41.74 8.29 18.52
C VAL A 181 -42.19 9.69 18.97
N PRO A 182 -42.90 9.84 20.12
CA PRO A 182 -43.28 11.13 20.63
C PRO A 182 -42.03 11.95 21.03
N ALA A 183 -42.02 13.22 20.67
CA ALA A 183 -40.96 14.18 20.96
C ALA A 183 -40.70 14.28 22.47
N GLN A 184 -39.48 13.98 22.90
CA GLN A 184 -38.99 14.31 24.22
C GLN A 184 -38.60 15.79 24.27
N PRO A 185 -38.91 16.52 25.36
CA PRO A 185 -38.51 17.91 25.53
C PRO A 185 -36.98 18.01 25.69
N SER A 186 -36.38 18.96 24.97
CA SER A 186 -34.96 19.29 25.07
C SER A 186 -34.57 19.61 26.53
N PRO A 187 -33.40 19.14 26.99
CA PRO A 187 -32.85 19.58 28.27
C PRO A 187 -32.47 21.04 28.24
N ALA A 188 -32.83 21.77 29.30
CA ALA A 188 -32.56 23.16 29.50
C ALA A 188 -31.02 23.41 29.56
N VAL A 189 -30.57 24.46 28.85
CA VAL A 189 -29.19 24.92 28.88
C VAL A 189 -28.92 25.51 30.29
N PRO A 190 -27.80 25.08 30.96
CA PRO A 190 -27.39 25.72 32.22
C PRO A 190 -26.92 27.15 31.97
N PRO A 191 -27.13 28.10 32.93
CA PRO A 191 -26.67 29.46 32.80
C PRO A 191 -25.13 29.56 32.82
N GLU A 192 -24.61 30.47 32.01
CA GLU A 192 -23.18 30.81 31.95
C GLU A 192 -22.71 31.35 33.33
N PRO A 193 -21.48 31.03 33.76
CA PRO A 193 -20.90 31.61 34.95
C PRO A 193 -20.54 33.10 34.73
N ASP A 194 -20.99 33.94 35.68
CA ASP A 194 -20.76 35.36 35.82
C ASP A 194 -19.24 35.67 35.88
N GLU A 195 -18.73 36.43 34.88
CA GLU A 195 -17.37 36.97 34.89
C GLU A 195 -17.31 38.21 35.79
N SER A 196 -16.94 37.99 37.07
CA SER A 196 -16.48 39.08 37.91
C SER A 196 -14.95 39.18 37.84
N PRO A 197 -14.39 40.41 37.67
CA PRO A 197 -12.94 40.58 37.48
C PRO A 197 -12.18 40.42 38.79
N ALA A 198 -11.32 39.40 38.85
CA ALA A 198 -10.40 39.21 39.95
C ALA A 198 -9.22 40.17 39.86
N LYS A 199 -9.07 40.96 40.91
CA LYS A 199 -8.01 41.93 41.18
C LYS A 199 -6.60 41.34 41.02
N GLN A 200 -5.77 42.09 40.28
CA GLN A 200 -4.32 41.98 40.36
C GLN A 200 -3.82 42.15 41.84
N LEU A 201 -3.08 41.19 42.30
CA LEU A 201 -2.20 41.31 43.43
C LEU A 201 -0.75 41.11 42.93
N ASN A 202 -0.03 42.23 42.85
CA ASN A 202 1.42 42.28 42.82
C ASN A 202 1.93 41.78 44.19
N LEU A 203 2.94 40.92 44.15
CA LEU A 203 3.91 40.80 45.25
C LEU A 203 5.13 40.00 44.78
N PHE A 204 6.26 40.77 44.66
CA PHE A 204 7.71 40.40 44.68
C PHE A 204 8.24 39.42 43.65
#